data_a29b3ea2d3ab8a442d6d01c045fb4459
#
_entry.id   a29b3ea2d3ab8a442d6d01c045fb4459
#
_cell.length_a   1.000
_cell.length_b   1.000
_cell.length_c   1.000
_cell.angle_alpha   90.00
_cell.angle_beta   90.00
_cell.angle_gamma   90.00
#
_symmetry.space_group_name_H-M   'P 1'
#
loop_
_entity.id
_entity.type
_entity.pdbx_description
1 polymer ?
#
loop_
_entity_poly.entity_id
_entity_poly.type
_entity_poly.pdbx_seq_one_letter_code
_entity_poly.pdbx_strand_id
1 'polypeptide(L)'
;MSCHCPFRRVASLVLPAIAAFVLLTSAQIWPARAQAVQPAQQATLSDPAKSNPAKSDAAKPSTPVTGGNVAAVDPANPQQKSLPSRAIEKVKEAAKSAGDIFSRVPCLPPKGGVRKMGSLPRVASELASGEPVVIVAFGSSSTQGHGSTSPDFNYPNRLAAQLRRHYPSADITVVNAGKGGEDAPEMMKRLQTAVLDNHPDLVIWQVGTNAVLRNLDPAETARLVEEGIARIQAAGADLVLVDPQYSPAVNARAESASKMINLLGKVAELRHVGIFPRFEVMRDWHEKQAIPIDNFVIADGLHMSDWGYACFAQLLGDDIIKSVGQI
;
A
#
# COMPACT_ATOMS: atom_id res chain seq x y z
N MET A 1 6.36 74.64 17.40
CA MET A 1 7.51 74.71 18.33
C MET A 1 8.35 73.50 18.10
N SER A 2 9.51 73.79 17.52
CA SER A 2 10.56 72.79 17.15
C SER A 2 11.34 72.38 18.39
N CYS A 3 11.73 71.11 18.46
CA CYS A 3 12.97 70.72 19.16
C CYS A 3 13.63 69.54 18.42
N HIS A 4 14.66 69.90 17.71
CA HIS A 4 15.74 69.02 17.23
C HIS A 4 16.71 68.75 18.38
N CYS A 5 17.30 67.58 18.48
CA CYS A 5 18.72 67.41 18.77
C CYS A 5 19.19 65.97 18.65
N PRO A 6 20.51 65.72 18.46
CA PRO A 6 20.98 64.78 17.46
C PRO A 6 21.93 63.68 17.98
N PHE A 7 22.28 62.76 17.10
CA PHE A 7 23.51 61.97 16.93
C PHE A 7 24.38 61.56 18.13
N ARG A 8 24.65 60.24 18.21
CA ARG A 8 26.06 59.77 18.21
C ARG A 8 26.17 58.32 17.75
N ARG A 9 26.86 58.16 16.63
CA ARG A 9 27.44 56.86 16.20
C ARG A 9 28.66 56.57 17.03
N VAL A 10 28.83 55.33 17.48
CA VAL A 10 30.12 54.78 17.85
C VAL A 10 30.29 53.47 17.11
N ALA A 11 31.21 53.49 16.17
CA ALA A 11 31.70 52.31 15.48
C ALA A 11 32.81 51.69 16.35
N SER A 12 32.65 50.41 16.68
CA SER A 12 33.78 49.63 17.20
C SER A 12 34.03 48.46 16.29
N LEU A 13 35.10 48.55 15.55
CA LEU A 13 35.73 47.47 14.82
C LEU A 13 36.43 46.54 15.83
N VAL A 14 36.04 45.29 15.83
CA VAL A 14 36.84 44.20 16.43
C VAL A 14 37.02 43.13 15.38
N LEU A 15 38.23 42.97 14.89
CA LEU A 15 38.69 41.85 14.08
C LEU A 15 38.84 40.62 14.99
N PRO A 16 38.42 39.43 14.57
CA PRO A 16 38.86 38.21 15.20
C PRO A 16 40.10 37.63 14.51
N ALA A 17 41.04 37.23 15.33
CA ALA A 17 42.23 36.51 14.97
C ALA A 17 41.88 35.09 14.48
N ILE A 18 42.44 34.71 13.35
CA ILE A 18 42.40 33.36 12.79
C ILE A 18 43.47 32.53 13.50
N ALA A 19 43.03 31.58 14.30
CA ALA A 19 43.89 30.51 14.82
C ALA A 19 43.69 29.26 13.91
N ALA A 20 44.65 28.99 13.07
CA ALA A 20 44.72 27.74 12.29
C ALA A 20 45.20 26.61 13.19
N PHE A 21 44.28 25.65 13.46
CA PHE A 21 44.62 24.37 14.10
C PHE A 21 44.82 23.33 13.01
N VAL A 22 46.09 23.00 12.72
CA VAL A 22 46.46 21.87 11.88
C VAL A 22 46.39 20.62 12.75
N LEU A 23 45.38 19.79 12.56
CA LEU A 23 45.31 18.46 13.14
C LEU A 23 45.85 17.43 12.13
N LEU A 24 47.05 16.97 12.42
CA LEU A 24 47.62 15.75 11.80
C LEU A 24 46.82 14.53 12.27
N THR A 25 46.02 13.94 11.39
CA THR A 25 45.42 12.60 11.62
C THR A 25 46.36 11.54 11.10
N SER A 26 47.01 10.83 12.01
CA SER A 26 47.74 9.61 11.75
C SER A 26 46.73 8.50 11.36
N ALA A 27 46.80 8.03 10.12
CA ALA A 27 46.09 6.85 9.66
C ALA A 27 46.71 5.59 10.32
N GLN A 28 45.97 4.96 11.20
CA GLN A 28 46.29 3.61 11.69
C GLN A 28 45.79 2.60 10.67
N ILE A 29 46.72 1.97 9.98
CA ILE A 29 46.47 0.85 9.09
C ILE A 29 46.35 -0.41 9.96
N TRP A 30 45.16 -0.98 10.06
CA TRP A 30 44.93 -2.27 10.68
C TRP A 30 45.09 -3.38 9.62
N PRO A 31 45.86 -4.43 9.90
CA PRO A 31 46.03 -5.54 8.96
C PRO A 31 44.74 -6.38 8.91
N ALA A 32 44.23 -6.59 7.71
CA ALA A 32 43.17 -7.53 7.41
C ALA A 32 43.60 -8.97 7.72
N ARG A 33 42.97 -9.58 8.72
CA ARG A 33 43.16 -11.00 9.02
C ARG A 33 42.29 -11.83 8.07
N ALA A 34 42.91 -12.46 7.09
CA ALA A 34 42.25 -13.44 6.23
C ALA A 34 41.83 -14.64 7.08
N GLN A 35 40.51 -14.87 7.17
CA GLN A 35 39.96 -16.13 7.67
C GLN A 35 39.76 -17.08 6.49
N ALA A 36 40.38 -18.24 6.62
CA ALA A 36 40.30 -19.34 5.66
C ALA A 36 38.88 -19.91 5.60
N VAL A 37 38.34 -19.99 4.40
CA VAL A 37 37.09 -20.67 4.09
C VAL A 37 37.34 -22.17 4.12
N GLN A 38 36.70 -22.90 5.03
CA GLN A 38 36.64 -24.36 5.02
C GLN A 38 35.59 -24.83 4.00
N PRO A 39 35.83 -25.84 3.18
CA PRO A 39 34.85 -26.37 2.25
C PRO A 39 33.78 -27.19 2.98
N ALA A 40 32.50 -26.93 2.66
CA ALA A 40 31.35 -27.68 3.13
C ALA A 40 31.39 -29.13 2.62
N GLN A 41 31.23 -30.07 3.54
CA GLN A 41 31.10 -31.51 3.24
C GLN A 41 29.78 -31.76 2.51
N GLN A 42 29.91 -32.45 1.37
CA GLN A 42 28.81 -33.04 0.63
C GLN A 42 28.14 -34.16 1.45
N ALA A 43 26.85 -33.97 1.75
CA ALA A 43 26.03 -35.07 2.23
C ALA A 43 25.50 -35.85 1.04
N THR A 44 25.78 -37.12 1.03
CA THR A 44 25.41 -38.12 0.04
C THR A 44 23.91 -38.36 0.00
N LEU A 45 23.36 -38.33 -1.21
CA LEU A 45 22.03 -38.82 -1.56
C LEU A 45 21.97 -40.35 -1.36
N SER A 46 20.97 -40.79 -0.63
CA SER A 46 20.50 -42.18 -0.64
C SER A 46 19.09 -42.22 -1.22
N ASP A 47 18.95 -42.78 -2.40
CA ASP A 47 17.70 -43.31 -2.92
C ASP A 47 17.30 -44.56 -2.15
N PRO A 48 16.01 -44.85 -2.00
CA PRO A 48 15.54 -46.05 -2.67
C PRO A 48 14.09 -46.12 -3.19
N ALA A 49 13.95 -46.97 -4.12
CA ALA A 49 12.88 -47.94 -4.39
C ALA A 49 11.68 -47.52 -5.23
N LYS A 50 11.76 -47.91 -6.48
CA LYS A 50 10.91 -48.90 -7.20
C LYS A 50 9.42 -48.97 -6.78
N SER A 51 8.55 -48.59 -7.70
CA SER A 51 7.28 -49.30 -7.92
C SER A 51 6.90 -49.26 -9.42
N ASN A 52 6.41 -50.39 -9.88
CA ASN A 52 6.24 -50.88 -11.23
C ASN A 52 5.21 -50.13 -12.11
N PRO A 53 5.31 -50.33 -13.44
CA PRO A 53 4.38 -49.72 -14.42
C PRO A 53 3.18 -50.61 -14.67
N ALA A 54 2.00 -50.01 -14.76
CA ALA A 54 0.82 -50.63 -15.29
C ALA A 54 0.59 -50.27 -16.76
N LYS A 55 0.30 -51.28 -17.51
CA LYS A 55 0.15 -51.41 -18.95
C LYS A 55 -0.76 -50.45 -19.64
N SER A 56 -0.31 -49.99 -20.79
CA SER A 56 -1.09 -49.43 -21.90
C SER A 56 -1.88 -50.53 -22.60
N ASP A 57 -3.18 -50.32 -22.81
CA ASP A 57 -3.96 -51.03 -23.81
C ASP A 57 -4.47 -50.04 -24.85
N ALA A 58 -3.98 -50.28 -26.06
CA ALA A 58 -4.39 -49.60 -27.28
C ALA A 58 -5.70 -50.18 -27.78
N ALA A 59 -6.66 -49.33 -28.15
CA ALA A 59 -7.82 -49.68 -28.94
C ALA A 59 -7.92 -48.83 -30.20
N LYS A 60 -8.13 -49.55 -31.28
CA LYS A 60 -8.18 -49.17 -32.69
C LYS A 60 -9.41 -48.32 -33.08
N PRO A 61 -9.38 -47.65 -34.22
CA PRO A 61 -10.47 -46.77 -34.69
C PRO A 61 -11.57 -47.56 -35.41
N SER A 62 -12.81 -47.12 -35.24
CA SER A 62 -13.95 -47.55 -36.05
C SER A 62 -14.66 -46.37 -36.70
N THR A 63 -14.96 -46.56 -37.94
CA THR A 63 -15.52 -45.77 -39.03
C THR A 63 -16.95 -45.18 -38.78
N PRO A 64 -17.43 -44.30 -39.67
CA PRO A 64 -18.53 -43.36 -39.41
C PRO A 64 -19.90 -43.98 -39.64
N VAL A 65 -20.87 -43.53 -38.88
CA VAL A 65 -22.30 -43.78 -39.14
C VAL A 65 -23.02 -42.46 -39.40
N THR A 66 -23.44 -42.31 -40.63
CA THR A 66 -24.45 -41.35 -41.12
C THR A 66 -25.81 -41.65 -40.51
N GLY A 67 -26.58 -40.62 -40.20
CA GLY A 67 -28.01 -40.75 -40.02
C GLY A 67 -28.58 -39.92 -38.89
N GLY A 68 -29.34 -38.90 -39.31
CA GLY A 68 -29.94 -37.92 -38.44
C GLY A 68 -31.02 -38.47 -37.52
N ASN A 69 -31.20 -37.74 -36.46
CA ASN A 69 -32.52 -37.54 -35.85
C ASN A 69 -32.50 -36.24 -35.09
N VAL A 70 -33.29 -35.31 -35.56
CA VAL A 70 -33.60 -34.07 -34.87
C VAL A 70 -34.52 -34.46 -33.73
N ALA A 71 -34.00 -34.64 -32.54
CA ALA A 71 -34.80 -34.84 -31.33
C ALA A 71 -35.50 -33.51 -30.99
N ALA A 72 -36.80 -33.53 -30.95
CA ALA A 72 -37.64 -32.42 -30.50
C ALA A 72 -37.26 -31.97 -29.12
N VAL A 73 -37.12 -30.68 -28.95
CA VAL A 73 -36.81 -30.05 -27.66
C VAL A 73 -38.07 -30.07 -26.81
N ASP A 74 -38.02 -30.79 -25.70
CA ASP A 74 -39.10 -30.84 -24.70
C ASP A 74 -39.12 -29.50 -23.91
N PRO A 75 -40.25 -28.75 -23.93
CA PRO A 75 -40.32 -27.40 -23.33
C PRO A 75 -40.48 -27.40 -21.81
N ALA A 76 -40.38 -28.56 -21.12
CA ALA A 76 -40.74 -28.67 -19.71
C ALA A 76 -39.60 -28.91 -18.70
N ASN A 77 -38.33 -28.66 -19.08
CA ASN A 77 -37.23 -28.77 -18.10
C ASN A 77 -36.61 -27.39 -17.75
N PRO A 78 -36.91 -26.82 -16.56
CA PRO A 78 -36.43 -25.49 -16.16
C PRO A 78 -34.94 -25.43 -15.83
N GLN A 79 -34.15 -26.49 -15.96
CA GLN A 79 -32.76 -26.53 -15.53
C GLN A 79 -31.71 -26.41 -16.66
N GLN A 80 -32.11 -26.31 -17.92
CA GLN A 80 -31.18 -26.06 -19.03
C GLN A 80 -31.21 -24.61 -19.47
N LYS A 81 -30.59 -23.73 -18.71
CA LYS A 81 -30.23 -22.40 -19.22
C LYS A 81 -29.29 -22.59 -20.41
N SER A 82 -29.66 -22.07 -21.58
CA SER A 82 -28.89 -22.15 -22.80
C SER A 82 -27.50 -21.48 -22.61
N LEU A 83 -26.46 -21.97 -23.26
CA LEU A 83 -25.10 -21.41 -23.22
C LEU A 83 -25.06 -19.88 -23.46
N PRO A 84 -25.87 -19.29 -24.36
CA PRO A 84 -25.95 -17.84 -24.51
C PRO A 84 -26.45 -17.12 -23.26
N SER A 85 -27.41 -17.70 -22.51
CA SER A 85 -27.94 -17.07 -21.29
C SER A 85 -26.91 -17.01 -20.16
N ARG A 86 -26.09 -18.05 -19.99
CA ARG A 86 -24.99 -18.05 -19.01
C ARG A 86 -23.87 -17.06 -19.36
N ALA A 87 -23.59 -16.90 -20.64
CA ALA A 87 -22.63 -15.90 -21.11
C ALA A 87 -23.15 -14.48 -20.85
N ILE A 88 -24.43 -14.23 -21.12
CA ILE A 88 -25.07 -12.92 -20.87
C ILE A 88 -25.12 -12.62 -19.37
N GLU A 89 -25.43 -13.61 -18.51
CA GLU A 89 -25.40 -13.41 -17.06
C GLU A 89 -23.99 -13.08 -16.55
N LYS A 90 -22.96 -13.78 -17.02
CA LYS A 90 -21.55 -13.46 -16.67
C LYS A 90 -21.12 -12.07 -17.12
N VAL A 91 -21.53 -11.66 -18.31
CA VAL A 91 -21.26 -10.31 -18.81
C VAL A 91 -22.00 -9.25 -18.00
N LYS A 92 -23.25 -9.48 -17.62
CA LYS A 92 -24.03 -8.58 -16.74
C LYS A 92 -23.44 -8.51 -15.35
N GLU A 93 -22.97 -9.62 -14.79
CA GLU A 93 -22.33 -9.66 -13.49
C GLU A 93 -20.97 -8.95 -13.51
N ALA A 94 -20.16 -9.16 -14.55
CA ALA A 94 -18.92 -8.44 -14.78
C ALA A 94 -19.16 -6.92 -14.99
N ALA A 95 -20.18 -6.54 -15.74
CA ALA A 95 -20.55 -5.13 -15.94
C ALA A 95 -21.05 -4.48 -14.65
N LYS A 96 -21.82 -5.21 -13.83
CA LYS A 96 -22.25 -4.75 -12.51
C LYS A 96 -21.06 -4.58 -11.57
N SER A 97 -20.17 -5.57 -11.49
CA SER A 97 -18.93 -5.51 -10.71
C SER A 97 -18.05 -4.33 -11.15
N ALA A 98 -17.87 -4.11 -12.45
CA ALA A 98 -17.16 -2.94 -12.96
C ALA A 98 -17.85 -1.61 -12.55
N GLY A 99 -19.18 -1.55 -12.62
CA GLY A 99 -19.95 -0.39 -12.16
C GLY A 99 -19.75 -0.13 -10.66
N ASP A 100 -19.73 -1.17 -9.84
CA ASP A 100 -19.53 -1.06 -8.40
C ASP A 100 -18.10 -0.59 -8.04
N ILE A 101 -17.08 -1.02 -8.80
CA ILE A 101 -15.69 -0.54 -8.61
C ILE A 101 -15.58 0.96 -8.92
N PHE A 102 -16.29 1.44 -9.93
CA PHE A 102 -16.24 2.83 -10.39
C PHE A 102 -17.25 3.75 -9.68
N SER A 103 -18.25 3.20 -8.98
CA SER A 103 -19.22 4.02 -8.25
C SER A 103 -18.59 4.66 -7.02
N ARG A 104 -18.92 5.94 -6.79
CA ARG A 104 -18.58 6.58 -5.51
C ARG A 104 -19.53 6.06 -4.42
N VAL A 105 -18.95 5.66 -3.30
CA VAL A 105 -19.74 5.31 -2.13
C VAL A 105 -20.14 6.58 -1.35
N PRO A 106 -21.27 6.58 -0.64
CA PRO A 106 -21.72 7.74 0.13
C PRO A 106 -20.92 7.86 1.44
N CYS A 107 -19.59 8.05 1.33
CA CYS A 107 -18.73 8.32 2.46
C CYS A 107 -18.20 9.74 2.39
N LEU A 108 -18.19 10.41 3.53
CA LEU A 108 -17.73 11.77 3.65
C LEU A 108 -16.39 11.83 4.38
N PRO A 109 -15.48 12.72 3.98
CA PRO A 109 -14.29 12.99 4.75
C PRO A 109 -14.67 13.57 6.12
N PRO A 110 -13.83 13.39 7.16
CA PRO A 110 -14.03 14.04 8.45
C PRO A 110 -14.20 15.55 8.30
N LYS A 111 -15.19 16.12 8.99
CA LYS A 111 -15.41 17.58 9.02
C LYS A 111 -14.22 18.26 9.70
N GLY A 112 -13.59 19.21 9.04
CA GLY A 112 -12.38 19.87 9.53
C GLY A 112 -11.13 18.99 9.42
N GLY A 113 -11.18 17.91 8.61
CA GLY A 113 -10.16 16.92 8.47
C GLY A 113 -8.77 17.51 8.29
N VAL A 114 -7.85 17.04 9.11
CA VAL A 114 -6.45 17.42 9.07
C VAL A 114 -5.84 16.83 7.80
N ARG A 115 -5.71 17.64 6.76
CA ARG A 115 -4.98 17.24 5.55
C ARG A 115 -3.51 17.14 5.93
N LYS A 116 -3.03 15.92 6.05
CA LYS A 116 -1.63 15.60 6.33
C LYS A 116 -0.94 14.94 5.12
N MET A 117 -1.59 14.99 3.95
CA MET A 117 -1.08 14.31 2.75
C MET A 117 0.19 14.97 2.20
N GLY A 118 0.36 16.28 2.39
CA GLY A 118 1.47 17.02 1.78
C GLY A 118 1.33 17.16 0.26
N SER A 119 2.39 17.61 -0.41
CA SER A 119 2.49 17.65 -1.86
C SER A 119 3.09 16.35 -2.40
N LEU A 120 2.77 16.01 -3.64
CA LEU A 120 3.27 14.84 -4.37
C LEU A 120 3.97 15.30 -5.65
N PRO A 121 5.17 15.93 -5.53
CA PRO A 121 5.84 16.58 -6.64
C PRO A 121 6.30 15.61 -7.74
N ARG A 122 6.69 14.37 -7.37
CA ARG A 122 7.09 13.36 -8.34
C ARG A 122 5.91 12.95 -9.20
N VAL A 123 4.79 12.58 -8.58
CA VAL A 123 3.55 12.22 -9.31
C VAL A 123 3.07 13.37 -10.19
N ALA A 124 3.09 14.60 -9.68
CA ALA A 124 2.67 15.77 -10.45
C ALA A 124 3.57 16.02 -11.67
N SER A 125 4.88 15.84 -11.52
CA SER A 125 5.85 15.97 -12.62
C SER A 125 5.58 14.94 -13.73
N GLU A 126 5.39 13.66 -13.37
CA GLU A 126 5.12 12.60 -14.35
C GLU A 126 3.79 12.82 -15.08
N LEU A 127 2.73 13.17 -14.35
CA LEU A 127 1.45 13.51 -14.96
C LEU A 127 1.53 14.72 -15.90
N ALA A 128 2.30 15.73 -15.54
CA ALA A 128 2.47 16.93 -16.37
C ALA A 128 3.30 16.67 -17.63
N SER A 129 4.28 15.78 -17.57
CA SER A 129 5.10 15.38 -18.71
C SER A 129 4.46 14.29 -19.59
N GLY A 130 3.36 13.68 -19.12
CA GLY A 130 2.68 12.59 -19.83
C GLY A 130 3.41 11.24 -19.72
N GLU A 131 4.33 11.13 -18.77
CA GLU A 131 5.06 9.90 -18.49
C GLU A 131 4.19 8.92 -17.68
N PRO A 132 4.46 7.61 -17.74
CA PRO A 132 3.77 6.62 -16.92
C PRO A 132 3.96 6.88 -15.44
N VAL A 133 2.90 6.68 -14.63
CA VAL A 133 2.93 6.82 -13.18
C VAL A 133 2.82 5.44 -12.52
N VAL A 134 3.82 5.05 -11.74
CA VAL A 134 3.84 3.80 -10.98
C VAL A 134 3.61 4.09 -9.49
N ILE A 135 2.53 3.55 -8.96
CA ILE A 135 2.16 3.64 -7.54
C ILE A 135 2.31 2.25 -6.92
N VAL A 136 3.08 2.13 -5.85
CA VAL A 136 3.20 0.88 -5.10
C VAL A 136 2.42 1.00 -3.79
N ALA A 137 1.35 0.21 -3.66
CA ALA A 137 0.62 0.03 -2.42
C ALA A 137 1.30 -1.05 -1.58
N PHE A 138 2.07 -0.63 -0.57
CA PHE A 138 2.89 -1.47 0.29
C PHE A 138 2.25 -1.62 1.66
N GLY A 139 2.16 -2.85 2.18
CA GLY A 139 1.53 -3.05 3.48
C GLY A 139 1.23 -4.50 3.83
N SER A 140 0.32 -4.69 4.78
CA SER A 140 -0.08 -6.00 5.30
C SER A 140 -1.38 -6.52 4.67
N SER A 141 -2.18 -7.26 5.44
CA SER A 141 -3.45 -7.87 4.99
C SER A 141 -4.48 -6.85 4.47
N SER A 142 -4.52 -5.64 5.05
CA SER A 142 -5.42 -4.58 4.55
C SER A 142 -5.02 -4.12 3.14
N THR A 143 -3.72 -4.08 2.82
CA THR A 143 -3.24 -3.76 1.47
C THR A 143 -3.42 -4.93 0.53
N GLN A 144 -3.16 -6.16 0.99
CA GLN A 144 -3.44 -7.37 0.23
C GLN A 144 -4.92 -7.48 -0.18
N GLY A 145 -5.83 -7.01 0.66
CA GLY A 145 -7.27 -7.02 0.42
C GLY A 145 -8.02 -8.09 1.22
N HIS A 146 -7.49 -8.53 2.37
CA HIS A 146 -8.23 -9.45 3.24
C HIS A 146 -9.55 -8.83 3.69
N GLY A 147 -10.64 -9.58 3.56
CA GLY A 147 -12.01 -9.13 3.85
C GLY A 147 -12.76 -8.60 2.63
N SER A 148 -12.10 -8.33 1.51
CA SER A 148 -12.81 -8.05 0.25
C SER A 148 -13.35 -9.34 -0.39
N THR A 149 -14.52 -9.25 -1.00
CA THR A 149 -15.18 -10.39 -1.65
C THR A 149 -14.59 -10.72 -3.03
N SER A 150 -13.82 -9.81 -3.61
CA SER A 150 -13.08 -9.97 -4.86
C SER A 150 -11.76 -9.17 -4.79
N PRO A 151 -10.71 -9.63 -5.51
CA PRO A 151 -9.50 -8.83 -5.68
C PRO A 151 -9.77 -7.40 -6.20
N ASP A 152 -10.77 -7.23 -7.05
CA ASP A 152 -11.15 -5.93 -7.60
C ASP A 152 -11.67 -4.96 -6.54
N PHE A 153 -12.15 -5.47 -5.41
CA PHE A 153 -12.73 -4.66 -4.34
C PHE A 153 -11.74 -4.26 -3.24
N ASN A 154 -10.48 -4.71 -3.30
CA ASN A 154 -9.43 -4.20 -2.43
C ASN A 154 -9.13 -2.71 -2.74
N TYR A 155 -8.51 -1.99 -1.78
CA TYR A 155 -8.27 -0.57 -1.99
C TYR A 155 -7.27 -0.24 -3.12
N PRO A 156 -6.19 -1.01 -3.37
CA PRO A 156 -5.27 -0.67 -4.45
C PRO A 156 -5.94 -0.69 -5.83
N ASN A 157 -6.79 -1.69 -6.11
CA ASN A 157 -7.50 -1.80 -7.38
C ASN A 157 -8.59 -0.73 -7.52
N ARG A 158 -9.32 -0.41 -6.45
CA ARG A 158 -10.29 0.70 -6.45
C ARG A 158 -9.60 2.05 -6.63
N LEU A 159 -8.45 2.26 -6.02
CA LEU A 159 -7.63 3.46 -6.19
C LEU A 159 -7.16 3.60 -7.64
N ALA A 160 -6.64 2.52 -8.23
CA ALA A 160 -6.26 2.49 -9.65
C ALA A 160 -7.42 2.91 -10.57
N ALA A 161 -8.60 2.34 -10.34
CA ALA A 161 -9.80 2.67 -11.09
C ALA A 161 -10.21 4.14 -10.92
N GLN A 162 -10.12 4.70 -9.71
CA GLN A 162 -10.44 6.10 -9.45
C GLN A 162 -9.45 7.06 -10.12
N LEU A 163 -8.15 6.80 -9.99
CA LEU A 163 -7.11 7.66 -10.57
C LEU A 163 -7.15 7.65 -12.10
N ARG A 164 -7.29 6.48 -12.74
CA ARG A 164 -7.43 6.35 -14.18
C ARG A 164 -8.68 7.06 -14.72
N ARG A 165 -9.77 7.06 -13.96
CA ARG A 165 -10.97 7.82 -14.34
C ARG A 165 -10.75 9.32 -14.21
N HIS A 166 -10.00 9.78 -13.21
CA HIS A 166 -9.72 11.20 -13.00
C HIS A 166 -8.69 11.74 -14.01
N TYR A 167 -7.69 10.93 -14.37
CA TYR A 167 -6.63 11.23 -15.33
C TYR A 167 -6.71 10.29 -16.54
N PRO A 168 -7.72 10.43 -17.42
CA PRO A 168 -8.02 9.44 -18.47
C PRO A 168 -6.94 9.33 -19.55
N SER A 169 -6.09 10.34 -19.67
CA SER A 169 -4.97 10.36 -20.64
C SER A 169 -3.65 9.87 -20.03
N ALA A 170 -3.59 9.62 -18.71
CA ALA A 170 -2.37 9.17 -18.04
C ALA A 170 -2.30 7.64 -17.96
N ASP A 171 -1.11 7.09 -18.18
CA ASP A 171 -0.82 5.67 -17.92
C ASP A 171 -0.49 5.49 -16.43
N ILE A 172 -1.48 5.04 -15.65
CA ILE A 172 -1.33 4.87 -14.20
C ILE A 172 -1.39 3.39 -13.85
N THR A 173 -0.32 2.89 -13.26
CA THR A 173 -0.23 1.54 -12.71
C THR A 173 -0.20 1.59 -11.19
N VAL A 174 -1.05 0.78 -10.53
CA VAL A 174 -1.04 0.57 -9.08
C VAL A 174 -0.67 -0.88 -8.79
N VAL A 175 0.51 -1.08 -8.21
CA VAL A 175 1.03 -2.40 -7.83
C VAL A 175 0.58 -2.70 -6.40
N ASN A 176 -0.12 -3.83 -6.20
CA ASN A 176 -0.47 -4.31 -4.86
C ASN A 176 0.69 -5.14 -4.28
N ALA A 177 1.47 -4.55 -3.41
CA ALA A 177 2.55 -5.17 -2.64
C ALA A 177 2.13 -5.47 -1.19
N GLY A 178 0.87 -5.81 -0.95
CA GLY A 178 0.35 -6.24 0.35
C GLY A 178 0.70 -7.69 0.65
N LYS A 179 1.10 -7.97 1.91
CA LYS A 179 1.32 -9.34 2.41
C LYS A 179 0.79 -9.48 3.84
N GLY A 180 -0.18 -10.38 4.00
CA GLY A 180 -0.90 -10.57 5.27
C GLY A 180 0.02 -10.90 6.43
N GLY A 181 -0.31 -10.34 7.60
CA GLY A 181 0.38 -10.62 8.86
C GLY A 181 1.71 -9.91 9.06
N GLU A 182 2.26 -9.20 8.08
CA GLU A 182 3.54 -8.51 8.23
C GLU A 182 3.43 -7.23 9.08
N ASP A 183 4.48 -6.94 9.81
CA ASP A 183 4.76 -5.65 10.43
C ASP A 183 6.07 -5.04 9.87
N ALA A 184 6.56 -3.96 10.47
CA ALA A 184 7.69 -3.21 9.90
C ALA A 184 8.96 -4.06 9.68
N PRO A 185 9.39 -4.97 10.58
CA PRO A 185 10.58 -5.80 10.34
C PRO A 185 10.48 -6.69 9.11
N GLU A 186 9.34 -7.35 8.88
CA GLU A 186 9.14 -8.19 7.69
C GLU A 186 9.02 -7.34 6.42
N MET A 187 8.32 -6.22 6.50
CA MET A 187 8.22 -5.27 5.38
C MET A 187 9.58 -4.75 4.95
N MET A 188 10.45 -4.39 5.88
CA MET A 188 11.80 -3.90 5.58
C MET A 188 12.68 -4.93 4.85
N LYS A 189 12.52 -6.23 5.13
CA LYS A 189 13.26 -7.31 4.43
C LYS A 189 12.95 -7.38 2.94
N ARG A 190 11.72 -6.99 2.54
CA ARG A 190 11.29 -7.02 1.14
C ARG A 190 11.10 -5.63 0.52
N LEU A 191 11.49 -4.55 1.19
CA LEU A 191 11.35 -3.20 0.67
C LEU A 191 12.02 -3.04 -0.70
N GLN A 192 13.21 -3.64 -0.90
CA GLN A 192 13.89 -3.59 -2.18
C GLN A 192 13.06 -4.25 -3.28
N THR A 193 12.75 -5.52 -3.13
CA THR A 193 12.12 -6.33 -4.21
C THR A 193 10.65 -6.05 -4.40
N ALA A 194 9.92 -5.68 -3.33
CA ALA A 194 8.49 -5.43 -3.40
C ALA A 194 8.13 -3.98 -3.74
N VAL A 195 9.05 -3.04 -3.52
CA VAL A 195 8.79 -1.61 -3.71
C VAL A 195 9.79 -0.99 -4.68
N LEU A 196 11.08 -0.94 -4.34
CA LEU A 196 12.07 -0.15 -5.07
C LEU A 196 12.36 -0.70 -6.47
N ASP A 197 12.38 -2.02 -6.65
CA ASP A 197 12.57 -2.66 -7.96
C ASP A 197 11.40 -2.40 -8.95
N ASN A 198 10.27 -1.88 -8.47
CA ASN A 198 9.17 -1.41 -9.32
C ASN A 198 9.36 0.03 -9.81
N HIS A 199 10.43 0.73 -9.41
CA HIS A 199 10.70 2.12 -9.76
C HIS A 199 9.49 3.04 -9.51
N PRO A 200 8.95 3.09 -8.26
CA PRO A 200 7.73 3.82 -7.97
C PRO A 200 7.89 5.33 -8.05
N ASP A 201 6.84 6.02 -8.51
CA ASP A 201 6.69 7.47 -8.37
C ASP A 201 5.98 7.84 -7.06
N LEU A 202 5.13 6.93 -6.55
CA LEU A 202 4.47 7.04 -5.26
C LEU A 202 4.48 5.71 -4.52
N VAL A 203 4.84 5.74 -3.25
CA VAL A 203 4.63 4.62 -2.33
C VAL A 203 3.54 4.97 -1.32
N ILE A 204 2.51 4.13 -1.24
CA ILE A 204 1.48 4.19 -0.20
C ILE A 204 1.81 3.09 0.81
N TRP A 205 2.35 3.45 1.98
CA TRP A 205 2.84 2.48 2.95
C TRP A 205 1.91 2.35 4.16
N GLN A 206 1.12 1.28 4.19
CA GLN A 206 0.27 0.93 5.32
C GLN A 206 1.07 0.11 6.35
N VAL A 207 1.17 0.61 7.59
CA VAL A 207 2.02 0.01 8.63
C VAL A 207 1.46 0.24 10.04
N GLY A 208 1.94 -0.53 11.01
CA GLY A 208 1.69 -0.34 12.44
C GLY A 208 0.55 -1.17 13.02
N THR A 209 -0.43 -1.63 12.22
CA THR A 209 -1.57 -2.40 12.72
C THR A 209 -1.15 -3.70 13.42
N ASN A 210 -0.32 -4.52 12.77
CA ASN A 210 0.10 -5.80 13.35
C ASN A 210 1.01 -5.62 14.57
N ALA A 211 1.82 -4.57 14.61
CA ALA A 211 2.61 -4.21 15.80
C ALA A 211 1.70 -3.87 16.98
N VAL A 212 0.62 -3.10 16.76
CA VAL A 212 -0.41 -2.83 17.79
C VAL A 212 -1.07 -4.12 18.26
N LEU A 213 -1.50 -5.00 17.35
CA LEU A 213 -2.17 -6.26 17.69
C LEU A 213 -1.27 -7.21 18.51
N ARG A 214 0.03 -7.17 18.28
CA ARG A 214 1.03 -8.00 18.97
C ARG A 214 1.66 -7.32 20.19
N ASN A 215 1.24 -6.10 20.51
CA ASN A 215 1.83 -5.26 21.57
C ASN A 215 3.35 -5.10 21.42
N LEU A 216 3.83 -4.93 20.18
CA LEU A 216 5.24 -4.66 19.91
C LEU A 216 5.57 -3.21 20.25
N ASP A 217 6.88 -2.95 20.47
CA ASP A 217 7.34 -1.59 20.78
C ASP A 217 7.07 -0.64 19.59
N PRO A 218 6.24 0.39 19.79
CA PRO A 218 5.97 1.36 18.73
C PRO A 218 7.20 2.17 18.31
N ALA A 219 8.20 2.34 19.19
CA ALA A 219 9.42 3.08 18.88
C ALA A 219 10.29 2.32 17.87
N GLU A 220 10.38 1.00 17.99
CA GLU A 220 11.10 0.19 17.01
C GLU A 220 10.40 0.19 15.65
N THR A 221 9.06 0.12 15.62
CA THR A 221 8.30 0.28 14.38
C THR A 221 8.58 1.65 13.74
N ALA A 222 8.54 2.73 14.53
CA ALA A 222 8.79 4.09 14.03
C ALA A 222 10.21 4.24 13.45
N ARG A 223 11.22 3.68 14.11
CA ARG A 223 12.61 3.67 13.64
C ARG A 223 12.75 2.97 12.29
N LEU A 224 12.16 1.78 12.14
CA LEU A 224 12.18 1.02 10.88
C LEU A 224 11.42 1.74 9.76
N VAL A 225 10.30 2.37 10.08
CA VAL A 225 9.53 3.18 9.12
C VAL A 225 10.37 4.38 8.67
N GLU A 226 11.06 5.07 9.59
CA GLU A 226 11.93 6.18 9.25
C GLU A 226 13.07 5.75 8.31
N GLU A 227 13.71 4.60 8.58
CA GLU A 227 14.73 4.02 7.71
C GLU A 227 14.16 3.71 6.32
N GLY A 228 12.97 3.09 6.24
CA GLY A 228 12.31 2.78 4.98
C GLY A 228 11.94 4.04 4.18
N ILE A 229 11.45 5.08 4.85
CA ILE A 229 11.17 6.39 4.23
C ILE A 229 12.43 6.95 3.57
N ALA A 230 13.56 6.92 4.30
CA ALA A 230 14.83 7.42 3.77
C ALA A 230 15.25 6.69 2.47
N ARG A 231 15.05 5.38 2.41
CA ARG A 231 15.35 4.57 1.23
C ARG A 231 14.41 4.87 0.06
N ILE A 232 13.12 5.06 0.33
CA ILE A 232 12.12 5.40 -0.70
C ILE A 232 12.39 6.80 -1.25
N GLN A 233 12.66 7.79 -0.38
CA GLN A 233 13.02 9.15 -0.78
C GLN A 233 14.32 9.18 -1.60
N ALA A 234 15.33 8.37 -1.23
CA ALA A 234 16.59 8.25 -1.99
C ALA A 234 16.38 7.66 -3.39
N ALA A 235 15.32 6.87 -3.60
CA ALA A 235 14.90 6.40 -4.90
C ALA A 235 14.09 7.42 -5.72
N GLY A 236 13.81 8.62 -5.17
CA GLY A 236 13.10 9.71 -5.84
C GLY A 236 11.58 9.60 -5.83
N ALA A 237 11.01 8.68 -5.07
CA ALA A 237 9.56 8.50 -4.99
C ALA A 237 8.91 9.40 -3.93
N ASP A 238 7.70 9.87 -4.21
CA ASP A 238 6.79 10.40 -3.20
C ASP A 238 6.35 9.31 -2.23
N LEU A 239 5.98 9.67 -1.00
CA LEU A 239 5.51 8.70 -0.02
C LEU A 239 4.35 9.23 0.82
N VAL A 240 3.36 8.35 1.02
CA VAL A 240 2.24 8.54 1.93
C VAL A 240 2.17 7.36 2.88
N LEU A 241 2.29 7.61 4.18
CA LEU A 241 2.00 6.63 5.20
C LEU A 241 0.49 6.45 5.36
N VAL A 242 0.07 5.25 5.73
CA VAL A 242 -1.30 4.95 6.16
C VAL A 242 -1.23 4.31 7.54
N ASP A 243 -1.75 4.99 8.54
CA ASP A 243 -1.75 4.54 9.93
C ASP A 243 -2.71 3.36 10.19
N PRO A 244 -2.72 2.75 11.39
CA PRO A 244 -3.63 1.66 11.74
C PRO A 244 -5.10 1.99 11.49
N GLN A 245 -5.93 0.98 11.18
CA GLN A 245 -7.38 1.15 11.06
C GLN A 245 -8.08 1.26 12.42
N TYR A 246 -9.18 2.00 12.49
CA TYR A 246 -10.13 1.95 13.58
C TYR A 246 -10.99 0.68 13.44
N SER A 247 -10.86 -0.24 14.39
CA SER A 247 -11.58 -1.53 14.40
C SER A 247 -11.66 -2.10 15.81
N PRO A 248 -12.61 -2.99 16.13
CA PRO A 248 -12.73 -3.60 17.46
C PRO A 248 -11.40 -4.18 17.97
N ALA A 249 -10.66 -4.92 17.14
CA ALA A 249 -9.40 -5.54 17.52
C ALA A 249 -8.29 -4.54 17.84
N VAL A 250 -8.21 -3.42 17.11
CA VAL A 250 -7.25 -2.33 17.36
C VAL A 250 -7.69 -1.52 18.58
N ASN A 251 -9.00 -1.21 18.70
CA ASN A 251 -9.55 -0.43 19.81
C ASN A 251 -9.42 -1.15 21.16
N ALA A 252 -9.42 -2.48 21.17
CA ALA A 252 -9.12 -3.27 22.36
C ALA A 252 -7.68 -3.04 22.89
N ARG A 253 -6.82 -2.37 22.13
CA ARG A 253 -5.43 -2.00 22.45
C ARG A 253 -5.20 -0.49 22.32
N ALA A 254 -6.14 0.30 22.86
CA ALA A 254 -6.23 1.75 22.65
C ALA A 254 -4.93 2.50 22.99
N GLU A 255 -4.24 2.12 24.06
CA GLU A 255 -2.97 2.76 24.45
C GLU A 255 -1.86 2.50 23.41
N SER A 256 -1.67 1.23 23.00
CA SER A 256 -0.70 0.86 21.97
C SER A 256 -1.03 1.50 20.63
N ALA A 257 -2.31 1.51 20.23
CA ALA A 257 -2.79 2.17 19.01
C ALA A 257 -2.49 3.67 19.03
N SER A 258 -2.82 4.35 20.14
CA SER A 258 -2.57 5.80 20.28
C SER A 258 -1.08 6.13 20.20
N LYS A 259 -0.22 5.36 20.88
CA LYS A 259 1.25 5.53 20.80
C LYS A 259 1.74 5.35 19.35
N MET A 260 1.31 4.28 18.67
CA MET A 260 1.70 3.99 17.29
C MET A 260 1.30 5.11 16.34
N ILE A 261 0.03 5.55 16.38
CA ILE A 261 -0.50 6.62 15.52
C ILE A 261 0.29 7.92 15.74
N ASN A 262 0.54 8.29 17.01
CA ASN A 262 1.29 9.48 17.34
C ASN A 262 2.75 9.42 16.84
N LEU A 263 3.42 8.27 16.96
CA LEU A 263 4.79 8.11 16.48
C LEU A 263 4.88 8.12 14.96
N LEU A 264 3.98 7.44 14.25
CA LEU A 264 3.92 7.50 12.78
C LEU A 264 3.65 8.93 12.29
N GLY A 265 2.77 9.67 12.96
CA GLY A 265 2.52 11.08 12.66
C GLY A 265 3.78 11.94 12.83
N LYS A 266 4.54 11.74 13.92
CA LYS A 266 5.81 12.46 14.14
C LYS A 266 6.87 12.08 13.10
N VAL A 267 6.99 10.81 12.74
CA VAL A 267 7.91 10.37 11.68
C VAL A 267 7.56 11.02 10.35
N ALA A 268 6.27 11.05 9.99
CA ALA A 268 5.80 11.70 8.76
C ALA A 268 6.18 13.19 8.74
N GLU A 269 5.96 13.90 9.85
CA GLU A 269 6.30 15.31 10.00
C GLU A 269 7.82 15.55 9.89
N LEU A 270 8.63 14.78 10.63
CA LEU A 270 10.09 14.89 10.63
C LEU A 270 10.70 14.60 9.25
N ARG A 271 10.13 13.67 8.53
CA ARG A 271 10.62 13.24 7.21
C ARG A 271 9.95 13.98 6.05
N HIS A 272 9.04 14.94 6.33
CA HIS A 272 8.29 15.71 5.35
C HIS A 272 7.55 14.83 4.32
N VAL A 273 6.94 13.74 4.78
CA VAL A 273 6.10 12.84 3.95
C VAL A 273 4.64 12.94 4.35
N GLY A 274 3.76 12.56 3.43
CA GLY A 274 2.33 12.51 3.68
C GLY A 274 1.93 11.41 4.66
N ILE A 275 0.82 11.62 5.37
CA ILE A 275 0.15 10.57 6.13
C ILE A 275 -1.36 10.66 5.93
N PHE A 276 -1.98 9.55 5.53
CA PHE A 276 -3.43 9.40 5.53
C PHE A 276 -3.87 8.88 6.90
N PRO A 277 -4.62 9.65 7.70
CA PRO A 277 -5.00 9.30 9.06
C PRO A 277 -6.21 8.35 9.07
N ARG A 278 -5.97 7.10 8.61
CA ARG A 278 -7.02 6.10 8.43
C ARG A 278 -7.80 5.81 9.71
N PHE A 279 -7.10 5.76 10.86
CA PHE A 279 -7.74 5.56 12.16
C PHE A 279 -8.78 6.65 12.45
N GLU A 280 -8.40 7.91 12.27
CA GLU A 280 -9.29 9.04 12.54
C GLU A 280 -10.45 9.08 11.55
N VAL A 281 -10.19 8.83 10.27
CA VAL A 281 -11.22 8.76 9.23
C VAL A 281 -12.27 7.70 9.55
N MET A 282 -11.85 6.47 9.86
CA MET A 282 -12.76 5.37 10.18
C MET A 282 -13.48 5.57 11.53
N ARG A 283 -12.83 6.19 12.51
CA ARG A 283 -13.46 6.59 13.77
C ARG A 283 -14.56 7.62 13.52
N ASP A 284 -14.31 8.61 12.67
CA ASP A 284 -15.31 9.62 12.30
C ASP A 284 -16.54 9.00 11.62
N TRP A 285 -16.36 7.98 10.76
CA TRP A 285 -17.48 7.25 10.19
C TRP A 285 -18.39 6.68 11.27
N HIS A 286 -17.81 6.06 12.30
CA HIS A 286 -18.58 5.45 13.39
C HIS A 286 -19.15 6.48 14.35
N GLU A 287 -18.31 7.34 14.92
CA GLU A 287 -18.66 8.20 16.04
C GLU A 287 -19.45 9.45 15.63
N LYS A 288 -19.15 10.03 14.44
CA LYS A 288 -19.78 11.28 14.01
C LYS A 288 -20.78 11.11 12.88
N GLN A 289 -20.53 10.15 11.97
CA GLN A 289 -21.44 9.86 10.87
C GLN A 289 -22.44 8.75 11.20
N ALA A 290 -22.35 8.16 12.39
CA ALA A 290 -23.21 7.10 12.91
C ALA A 290 -23.28 5.84 12.00
N ILE A 291 -22.19 5.54 11.27
CA ILE A 291 -22.10 4.36 10.43
C ILE A 291 -21.80 3.15 11.35
N PRO A 292 -22.61 2.09 11.33
CA PRO A 292 -22.33 0.88 12.10
C PRO A 292 -20.97 0.27 11.71
N ILE A 293 -20.22 -0.22 12.71
CA ILE A 293 -18.89 -0.85 12.46
C ILE A 293 -19.00 -1.99 11.46
N ASP A 294 -20.06 -2.80 11.53
CA ASP A 294 -20.27 -3.95 10.65
C ASP A 294 -20.46 -3.57 9.17
N ASN A 295 -20.71 -2.29 8.87
CA ASN A 295 -20.74 -1.83 7.49
C ASN A 295 -19.35 -1.73 6.87
N PHE A 296 -18.32 -1.42 7.66
CA PHE A 296 -16.97 -1.18 7.16
C PHE A 296 -15.89 -2.12 7.69
N VAL A 297 -16.21 -2.95 8.71
CA VAL A 297 -15.36 -4.01 9.26
C VAL A 297 -16.11 -5.34 9.18
N ILE A 298 -15.45 -6.40 8.69
CA ILE A 298 -16.07 -7.74 8.64
C ILE A 298 -16.12 -8.39 10.03
N ALA A 299 -16.77 -9.56 10.12
CA ALA A 299 -17.06 -10.26 11.38
C ALA A 299 -15.81 -10.65 12.20
N ASP A 300 -14.60 -10.61 11.62
CA ASP A 300 -13.35 -10.85 12.35
C ASP A 300 -12.95 -9.69 13.28
N GLY A 301 -13.67 -8.58 13.21
CA GLY A 301 -13.44 -7.39 14.02
C GLY A 301 -12.15 -6.63 13.72
N LEU A 302 -11.52 -6.89 12.56
CA LEU A 302 -10.25 -6.29 12.17
C LEU A 302 -10.28 -5.74 10.74
N HIS A 303 -10.58 -6.61 9.74
CA HIS A 303 -10.40 -6.28 8.34
C HIS A 303 -11.61 -5.53 7.77
N MET A 304 -11.34 -4.69 6.78
CA MET A 304 -12.40 -3.91 6.14
C MET A 304 -13.28 -4.78 5.24
N SER A 305 -14.56 -4.44 5.18
CA SER A 305 -15.52 -4.93 4.19
C SER A 305 -15.30 -4.28 2.82
N ASP A 306 -16.03 -4.71 1.79
CA ASP A 306 -16.01 -4.08 0.47
C ASP A 306 -16.38 -2.59 0.53
N TRP A 307 -17.36 -2.23 1.38
CA TRP A 307 -17.73 -0.82 1.61
C TRP A 307 -16.59 -0.05 2.28
N GLY A 308 -15.97 -0.63 3.30
CA GLY A 308 -14.83 -0.03 3.99
C GLY A 308 -13.66 0.25 3.04
N TYR A 309 -13.32 -0.74 2.20
CA TYR A 309 -12.29 -0.57 1.17
C TYR A 309 -12.67 0.47 0.12
N ALA A 310 -13.93 0.50 -0.32
CA ALA A 310 -14.40 1.47 -1.29
C ALA A 310 -14.30 2.91 -0.76
N CYS A 311 -14.73 3.11 0.50
CA CYS A 311 -14.69 4.39 1.15
C CYS A 311 -13.25 4.85 1.42
N PHE A 312 -12.41 3.95 1.92
CA PHE A 312 -10.98 4.24 2.13
C PHE A 312 -10.28 4.61 0.82
N ALA A 313 -10.44 3.81 -0.23
CA ALA A 313 -9.85 4.09 -1.54
C ALA A 313 -10.31 5.44 -2.11
N GLN A 314 -11.62 5.74 -1.99
CA GLN A 314 -12.20 7.00 -2.46
C GLN A 314 -11.57 8.20 -1.76
N LEU A 315 -11.51 8.21 -0.44
CA LEU A 315 -10.97 9.33 0.32
C LEU A 315 -9.47 9.49 0.13
N LEU A 316 -8.72 8.39 0.10
CA LEU A 316 -7.28 8.38 -0.20
C LEU A 316 -7.02 8.93 -1.60
N GLY A 317 -7.76 8.48 -2.60
CA GLY A 317 -7.65 8.96 -3.97
C GLY A 317 -8.01 10.44 -4.12
N ASP A 318 -9.07 10.89 -3.45
CA ASP A 318 -9.46 12.31 -3.43
C ASP A 318 -8.34 13.19 -2.83
N ASP A 319 -7.65 12.71 -1.78
CA ASP A 319 -6.54 13.43 -1.17
C ASP A 319 -5.28 13.41 -2.05
N ILE A 320 -4.97 12.29 -2.73
CA ILE A 320 -3.89 12.21 -3.73
C ILE A 320 -4.13 13.21 -4.86
N ILE A 321 -5.33 13.21 -5.45
CA ILE A 321 -5.71 14.12 -6.54
C ILE A 321 -5.52 15.60 -6.12
N LYS A 322 -5.94 15.94 -4.91
CA LYS A 322 -5.77 17.31 -4.37
C LYS A 322 -4.31 17.66 -4.15
N SER A 323 -3.49 16.70 -3.68
CA SER A 323 -2.07 16.92 -3.39
C SER A 323 -1.23 17.10 -4.65
N VAL A 324 -1.60 16.43 -5.75
CA VAL A 324 -1.02 16.63 -7.08
C VAL A 324 -1.35 18.03 -7.62
N GLY A 325 -2.56 18.53 -7.40
CA GLY A 325 -3.00 19.84 -7.90
C GLY A 325 -2.50 21.05 -7.09
N GLN A 326 -1.66 20.87 -6.06
CA GLN A 326 -1.14 21.94 -5.19
C GLN A 326 0.26 22.47 -5.58
N ILE A 327 0.77 22.08 -6.77
CA ILE A 327 2.10 22.46 -7.27
C ILE A 327 2.01 23.60 -8.26
#